data_85158a3362c368094f2d83dd4465cce2
#
_entry.id   85158a3362c368094f2d83dd4465cce2
#
_cell.length_a   1.000
_cell.length_b   1.000
_cell.length_c   1.000
_cell.angle_alpha   90.00
_cell.angle_beta   90.00
_cell.angle_gamma   90.00
#
_symmetry.space_group_name_H-M   'P 1'
#
loop_
_entity.id
_entity.type
_entity.pdbx_description
1 polymer ?
#
loop_
_entity_poly.entity_id
_entity_poly.type
_entity_poly.pdbx_seq_one_letter_code
_entity_poly.pdbx_strand_id
1 'polypeptide(L)'
;TPGSSGVFVAYLVENTELKRRAAEYMASRPAYMIIELDTYDEILRELKESERAELMSSINRLLESFVGRTTGFLNRVSSSRYIAVVEERHMKDMVDARFDVLDKARQIGDGKVAVTLSIGVGRGGKTLQECQKMAIQALDMALGRGGDQAAVRSEEGFAFFGGVSRSVEKRSKVKSRIVAAALSDLVRQSDSVLIMGHKNSDLDAVGAAIGALRICRIFNKPAAIVVKKKESLAENLIDEMIAAGYGEDFLPPEEVIDSITPQTLLIIVDTHLPYLLESREVYNNCKNVVLIDHHRKCVGFIDNAVITYHEPYASSTCELMSEILQYVGASDQQKLT
;
A
#
# COMPACT_ATOMS: atom_id res chain seq x y z
N THR A 1 -12.40 58.97 -48.89
CA THR A 1 -11.70 59.18 -47.62
C THR A 1 -10.30 58.64 -47.75
N PRO A 2 -9.24 59.47 -47.57
CA PRO A 2 -7.86 58.98 -47.62
C PRO A 2 -7.59 58.06 -46.39
N GLY A 3 -7.02 56.94 -46.69
CA GLY A 3 -6.63 55.94 -45.62
C GLY A 3 -5.61 56.58 -44.71
N SER A 4 -5.83 56.45 -43.40
CA SER A 4 -4.84 56.76 -42.35
C SER A 4 -3.72 55.80 -42.45
N SER A 5 -2.55 56.22 -42.93
CA SER A 5 -1.29 55.42 -42.79
C SER A 5 -0.87 55.41 -41.32
N GLY A 6 -1.13 54.33 -40.65
CA GLY A 6 -0.61 54.12 -39.30
C GLY A 6 0.91 53.92 -39.35
N VAL A 7 1.65 54.64 -38.52
CA VAL A 7 3.07 54.45 -38.31
C VAL A 7 3.23 53.42 -37.21
N PHE A 8 3.86 52.31 -37.52
CA PHE A 8 4.26 51.30 -36.51
C PHE A 8 5.69 51.57 -36.10
N VAL A 9 5.92 51.69 -34.80
CA VAL A 9 7.28 51.77 -34.24
C VAL A 9 7.57 50.45 -33.51
N ALA A 10 8.61 49.72 -33.96
CA ALA A 10 9.07 48.51 -33.29
C ALA A 10 10.36 48.81 -32.53
N TYR A 11 10.37 48.45 -31.25
CA TYR A 11 11.57 48.50 -30.42
C TYR A 11 12.15 47.10 -30.31
N LEU A 12 13.41 46.94 -30.68
CA LEU A 12 14.18 45.72 -30.45
C LEU A 12 15.07 45.95 -29.24
N VAL A 13 14.81 45.16 -28.20
CA VAL A 13 15.61 45.21 -26.97
C VAL A 13 16.33 43.85 -26.83
N GLU A 14 17.64 43.87 -26.73
CA GLU A 14 18.41 42.69 -26.45
C GLU A 14 18.19 42.26 -24.98
N ASN A 15 17.62 41.07 -24.75
CA ASN A 15 17.38 40.54 -23.42
C ASN A 15 18.02 39.16 -23.22
N THR A 16 19.04 38.85 -24.01
CA THR A 16 19.74 37.53 -24.01
C THR A 16 20.28 37.18 -22.64
N GLU A 17 20.91 38.14 -21.97
CA GLU A 17 21.48 37.92 -20.63
C GLU A 17 20.39 37.69 -19.59
N LEU A 18 19.30 38.43 -19.62
CA LEU A 18 18.16 38.23 -18.72
C LEU A 18 17.51 36.84 -18.93
N LYS A 19 17.32 36.43 -20.19
CA LYS A 19 16.79 35.09 -20.49
C LYS A 19 17.74 33.98 -20.01
N ARG A 20 19.04 34.16 -20.21
CA ARG A 20 20.05 33.22 -19.75
C ARG A 20 20.01 33.07 -18.23
N ARG A 21 19.96 34.17 -17.48
CA ARG A 21 19.85 34.14 -16.01
C ARG A 21 18.54 33.50 -15.54
N ALA A 22 17.42 33.82 -16.21
CA ALA A 22 16.14 33.22 -15.90
C ALA A 22 16.14 31.70 -16.14
N ALA A 23 16.72 31.25 -17.28
CA ALA A 23 16.84 29.83 -17.58
C ALA A 23 17.74 29.09 -16.56
N GLU A 24 18.87 29.70 -16.19
CA GLU A 24 19.76 29.13 -15.17
C GLU A 24 19.08 29.07 -13.81
N TYR A 25 18.34 30.10 -13.41
CA TYR A 25 17.55 30.09 -12.18
C TYR A 25 16.54 28.94 -12.18
N MET A 26 15.82 28.75 -13.27
CA MET A 26 14.83 27.66 -13.38
C MET A 26 15.49 26.30 -13.37
N ALA A 27 16.67 26.15 -14.02
CA ALA A 27 17.41 24.91 -14.08
C ALA A 27 18.07 24.51 -12.76
N SER A 28 18.45 25.49 -11.93
CA SER A 28 19.08 25.28 -10.63
C SER A 28 18.10 25.16 -9.46
N ARG A 29 16.78 25.31 -9.71
CA ARG A 29 15.77 25.12 -8.65
C ARG A 29 15.85 23.69 -8.09
N PRO A 30 15.71 23.52 -6.74
CA PRO A 30 15.77 22.22 -6.15
C PRO A 30 14.50 21.41 -6.40
N ALA A 31 14.66 20.15 -6.75
CA ALA A 31 13.65 19.10 -6.64
C ALA A 31 13.98 18.24 -5.41
N TYR A 32 12.98 17.92 -4.59
CA TYR A 32 13.13 17.11 -3.40
C TYR A 32 12.65 15.69 -3.69
N MET A 33 13.43 14.69 -3.29
CA MET A 33 13.14 13.29 -3.53
C MET A 33 13.20 12.51 -2.23
N ILE A 34 12.22 11.65 -2.00
CA ILE A 34 12.21 10.66 -0.91
C ILE A 34 12.22 9.29 -1.56
N ILE A 35 13.14 8.45 -1.14
CA ILE A 35 13.29 7.07 -1.61
C ILE A 35 13.05 6.15 -0.43
N GLU A 36 12.06 5.28 -0.53
CA GLU A 36 11.73 4.25 0.46
C GLU A 36 12.12 2.87 -0.08
N LEU A 37 12.76 2.07 0.74
CA LEU A 37 13.01 0.66 0.48
C LEU A 37 11.79 -0.15 0.96
N ASP A 38 10.95 -0.58 0.04
CA ASP A 38 9.66 -1.20 0.35
C ASP A 38 9.79 -2.52 1.11
N THR A 39 10.81 -3.32 0.77
CA THR A 39 11.02 -4.68 1.26
C THR A 39 11.98 -4.78 2.45
N TYR A 40 12.27 -3.67 3.13
CA TYR A 40 13.26 -3.65 4.22
C TYR A 40 12.95 -4.65 5.34
N ASP A 41 11.69 -4.75 5.76
CA ASP A 41 11.28 -5.67 6.83
C ASP A 41 11.38 -7.15 6.41
N GLU A 42 11.17 -7.47 5.14
CA GLU A 42 11.37 -8.81 4.58
C GLU A 42 12.86 -9.16 4.58
N ILE A 43 13.72 -8.22 4.17
CA ILE A 43 15.17 -8.35 4.23
C ILE A 43 15.64 -8.69 5.66
N LEU A 44 15.07 -8.01 6.66
CA LEU A 44 15.40 -8.25 8.06
C LEU A 44 15.02 -9.65 8.55
N ARG A 45 13.95 -10.25 8.00
CA ARG A 45 13.44 -11.56 8.45
C ARG A 45 14.10 -12.73 7.73
N GLU A 46 14.33 -12.60 6.44
CA GLU A 46 14.72 -13.72 5.60
C GLU A 46 16.24 -13.90 5.47
N LEU A 47 17.03 -12.83 5.71
CA LEU A 47 18.46 -12.84 5.49
C LEU A 47 19.26 -12.86 6.79
N LYS A 48 20.41 -13.55 6.77
CA LYS A 48 21.41 -13.49 7.85
C LYS A 48 22.08 -12.12 7.88
N GLU A 49 22.67 -11.75 8.99
CA GLU A 49 23.28 -10.42 9.19
C GLU A 49 24.34 -10.07 8.14
N SER A 50 25.19 -11.01 7.75
CA SER A 50 26.19 -10.82 6.69
C SER A 50 25.56 -10.57 5.30
N GLU A 51 24.53 -11.35 4.95
CA GLU A 51 23.78 -11.20 3.69
C GLU A 51 23.05 -9.85 3.64
N ARG A 52 22.49 -9.41 4.79
CA ARG A 52 21.85 -8.09 4.93
C ARG A 52 22.85 -6.95 4.67
N ALA A 53 24.04 -7.04 5.30
CA ALA A 53 25.06 -6.01 5.16
C ALA A 53 25.53 -5.88 3.70
N GLU A 54 25.70 -7.00 2.99
CA GLU A 54 26.06 -7.02 1.58
C GLU A 54 24.97 -6.44 0.69
N LEU A 55 23.71 -6.84 0.93
CA LEU A 55 22.55 -6.34 0.20
C LEU A 55 22.37 -4.84 0.40
N MET A 56 22.43 -4.36 1.66
CA MET A 56 22.34 -2.94 1.98
C MET A 56 23.50 -2.12 1.39
N SER A 57 24.72 -2.68 1.35
CA SER A 57 25.86 -2.06 0.67
C SER A 57 25.61 -1.91 -0.84
N SER A 58 24.99 -2.91 -1.47
CA SER A 58 24.65 -2.88 -2.90
C SER A 58 23.57 -1.85 -3.20
N ILE A 59 22.55 -1.75 -2.33
CA ILE A 59 21.48 -0.72 -2.42
C ILE A 59 22.09 0.67 -2.26
N ASN A 60 22.93 0.89 -1.25
CA ASN A 60 23.59 2.18 -1.05
C ASN A 60 24.39 2.60 -2.27
N ARG A 61 25.23 1.71 -2.81
CA ARG A 61 26.01 1.97 -4.04
C ARG A 61 25.14 2.29 -5.25
N LEU A 62 23.99 1.62 -5.40
CA LEU A 62 23.02 1.91 -6.46
C LEU A 62 22.48 3.33 -6.33
N LEU A 63 21.99 3.71 -5.14
CA LEU A 63 21.41 5.02 -4.88
C LEU A 63 22.44 6.15 -4.96
N GLU A 64 23.64 5.92 -4.43
CA GLU A 64 24.78 6.86 -4.57
C GLU A 64 25.15 7.05 -6.07
N SER A 65 25.18 5.98 -6.85
CA SER A 65 25.44 6.08 -8.31
C SER A 65 24.28 6.80 -9.03
N PHE A 66 23.05 6.61 -8.62
CA PHE A 66 21.88 7.27 -9.21
C PHE A 66 21.90 8.78 -8.99
N VAL A 67 22.11 9.22 -7.75
CA VAL A 67 22.16 10.66 -7.40
C VAL A 67 23.51 11.26 -7.76
N GLY A 68 24.61 10.52 -7.67
CA GLY A 68 25.96 11.00 -7.97
C GLY A 68 26.22 11.36 -9.44
N ARG A 69 25.29 11.05 -10.34
CA ARG A 69 25.30 11.56 -11.73
C ARG A 69 24.79 13.01 -11.83
N THR A 70 24.33 13.58 -10.74
CA THR A 70 23.76 14.91 -10.65
C THR A 70 24.65 15.81 -9.78
N THR A 71 24.30 17.09 -9.69
CA THR A 71 24.87 18.06 -8.73
C THR A 71 24.23 17.96 -7.34
N GLY A 72 23.34 16.99 -7.14
CA GLY A 72 22.59 16.82 -5.91
C GLY A 72 23.34 16.03 -4.83
N PHE A 73 22.65 15.82 -3.71
CA PHE A 73 23.16 14.98 -2.63
C PHE A 73 22.12 13.94 -2.22
N LEU A 74 22.60 12.83 -1.64
CA LEU A 74 21.82 11.76 -1.05
C LEU A 74 22.16 11.67 0.43
N ASN A 75 21.15 11.52 1.28
CA ASN A 75 21.33 11.26 2.70
C ASN A 75 20.37 10.15 3.16
N ARG A 76 20.87 9.23 3.98
CA ARG A 76 20.06 8.20 4.61
C ARG A 76 19.50 8.72 5.93
N VAL A 77 18.16 8.77 6.06
CA VAL A 77 17.48 9.33 7.25
C VAL A 77 16.94 8.26 8.18
N SER A 78 16.73 7.05 7.68
CA SER A 78 16.35 5.88 8.49
C SER A 78 16.91 4.60 7.89
N SER A 79 16.59 3.47 8.51
CA SER A 79 16.99 2.15 8.01
C SER A 79 16.47 1.84 6.59
N SER A 80 15.27 2.32 6.23
CA SER A 80 14.60 2.08 4.94
C SER A 80 14.47 3.32 4.07
N ARG A 81 14.77 4.53 4.59
CA ARG A 81 14.45 5.79 3.91
C ARG A 81 15.66 6.65 3.62
N TYR A 82 15.70 7.19 2.40
CA TYR A 82 16.70 8.13 1.93
C TYR A 82 16.03 9.40 1.43
N ILE A 83 16.78 10.51 1.50
CA ILE A 83 16.40 11.81 0.95
C ILE A 83 17.47 12.22 -0.06
N ALA A 84 17.05 12.69 -1.22
CA ALA A 84 17.91 13.35 -2.17
C ALA A 84 17.35 14.72 -2.53
N VAL A 85 18.25 15.67 -2.80
CA VAL A 85 17.91 16.95 -3.38
C VAL A 85 18.76 17.11 -4.63
N VAL A 86 18.10 17.32 -5.76
CA VAL A 86 18.76 17.48 -7.06
C VAL A 86 18.27 18.75 -7.74
N GLU A 87 19.07 19.30 -8.65
CA GLU A 87 18.62 20.45 -9.44
C GLU A 87 17.64 20.03 -10.54
N GLU A 88 16.73 20.91 -10.86
CA GLU A 88 15.68 20.72 -11.86
C GLU A 88 16.22 20.30 -13.23
N ARG A 89 17.45 20.75 -13.59
CA ARG A 89 18.12 20.36 -14.83
C ARG A 89 18.32 18.85 -14.99
N HIS A 90 18.43 18.10 -13.89
CA HIS A 90 18.61 16.66 -13.90
C HIS A 90 17.29 15.88 -13.91
N MET A 91 16.18 16.55 -13.57
CA MET A 91 14.88 15.89 -13.51
C MET A 91 14.40 15.38 -14.87
N LYS A 92 14.74 16.11 -15.93
CA LYS A 92 14.39 15.67 -17.29
C LYS A 92 15.04 14.33 -17.62
N ASP A 93 16.33 14.18 -17.36
CA ASP A 93 17.05 12.94 -17.65
C ASP A 93 16.54 11.76 -16.82
N MET A 94 16.17 12.00 -15.54
CA MET A 94 15.56 10.99 -14.67
C MET A 94 14.18 10.55 -15.16
N VAL A 95 13.37 11.48 -15.63
CA VAL A 95 12.04 11.24 -16.19
C VAL A 95 12.15 10.50 -17.54
N ASP A 96 13.04 10.95 -18.42
CA ASP A 96 13.26 10.33 -19.73
C ASP A 96 13.81 8.90 -19.59
N ALA A 97 14.67 8.65 -18.59
CA ALA A 97 15.12 7.32 -18.18
C ALA A 97 14.06 6.54 -17.40
N ARG A 98 12.85 7.10 -17.17
CA ARG A 98 11.73 6.48 -16.44
C ARG A 98 12.14 5.94 -15.07
N PHE A 99 13.06 6.62 -14.38
CA PHE A 99 13.62 6.19 -13.10
C PHE A 99 14.19 4.75 -13.17
N ASP A 100 15.12 4.52 -14.07
CA ASP A 100 15.78 3.22 -14.32
C ASP A 100 16.41 2.58 -13.07
N VAL A 101 16.60 3.35 -12.01
CA VAL A 101 17.03 2.88 -10.68
C VAL A 101 16.07 1.84 -10.09
N LEU A 102 14.77 1.91 -10.41
CA LEU A 102 13.77 0.93 -9.97
C LEU A 102 14.07 -0.45 -10.56
N ASP A 103 14.34 -0.51 -11.88
CA ASP A 103 14.66 -1.77 -12.54
C ASP A 103 16.01 -2.34 -12.08
N LYS A 104 16.99 -1.47 -11.82
CA LYS A 104 18.28 -1.86 -11.28
C LYS A 104 18.18 -2.37 -9.84
N ALA A 105 17.31 -1.78 -9.02
CA ALA A 105 17.06 -2.25 -7.66
C ALA A 105 16.49 -3.68 -7.65
N ARG A 106 15.54 -3.99 -8.54
CA ARG A 106 14.97 -5.34 -8.68
C ARG A 106 15.99 -6.41 -9.07
N GLN A 107 17.11 -6.00 -9.67
CA GLN A 107 18.22 -6.90 -10.05
C GLN A 107 19.20 -7.14 -8.90
N ILE A 108 19.07 -6.42 -7.79
CA ILE A 108 19.92 -6.61 -6.61
C ILE A 108 19.39 -7.80 -5.82
N GLY A 109 20.29 -8.71 -5.48
CA GLY A 109 20.01 -9.93 -4.71
C GLY A 109 19.86 -11.17 -5.58
N ASP A 110 20.20 -12.33 -4.99
CA ASP A 110 20.25 -13.64 -5.68
C ASP A 110 18.86 -14.29 -5.86
N GLY A 111 17.79 -13.49 -5.97
CA GLY A 111 16.42 -13.97 -6.14
C GLY A 111 15.75 -14.50 -4.86
N LYS A 112 16.42 -14.45 -3.70
CA LYS A 112 15.82 -14.82 -2.40
C LYS A 112 14.84 -13.75 -1.91
N VAL A 113 15.24 -12.48 -1.99
CA VAL A 113 14.40 -11.32 -1.63
C VAL A 113 14.43 -10.33 -2.79
N ALA A 114 13.25 -9.95 -3.28
CA ALA A 114 13.16 -8.93 -4.33
C ALA A 114 13.32 -7.54 -3.70
N VAL A 115 14.31 -6.77 -4.13
CA VAL A 115 14.51 -5.39 -3.70
C VAL A 115 13.62 -4.46 -4.52
N THR A 116 12.69 -3.76 -3.88
CA THR A 116 11.84 -2.75 -4.52
C THR A 116 11.97 -1.40 -3.84
N LEU A 117 11.83 -0.35 -4.61
CA LEU A 117 11.95 1.03 -4.17
C LEU A 117 10.68 1.81 -4.54
N SER A 118 10.19 2.61 -3.61
CA SER A 118 9.19 3.64 -3.89
C SER A 118 9.82 5.02 -3.81
N ILE A 119 9.60 5.85 -4.83
CA ILE A 119 10.22 7.17 -4.95
C ILE A 119 9.12 8.22 -5.06
N GLY A 120 9.14 9.18 -4.14
CA GLY A 120 8.31 10.40 -4.22
C GLY A 120 9.16 11.62 -4.57
N VAL A 121 8.81 12.32 -5.62
CA VAL A 121 9.50 13.54 -6.06
C VAL A 121 8.55 14.72 -6.01
N GLY A 122 8.99 15.81 -5.39
CA GLY A 122 8.33 17.13 -5.42
C GLY A 122 9.19 18.14 -6.13
N ARG A 123 8.65 18.79 -7.15
CA ARG A 123 9.35 19.79 -7.99
C ARG A 123 8.48 20.99 -8.30
N GLY A 124 9.10 22.10 -8.64
CA GLY A 124 8.40 23.33 -9.06
C GLY A 124 7.87 24.19 -7.91
N GLY A 125 7.90 23.72 -6.65
CA GLY A 125 7.48 24.48 -5.49
C GLY A 125 8.28 25.78 -5.29
N LYS A 126 7.68 26.79 -4.70
CA LYS A 126 8.34 28.10 -4.44
C LYS A 126 9.46 28.00 -3.42
N THR A 127 9.38 27.00 -2.53
CA THR A 127 10.35 26.74 -1.48
C THR A 127 10.73 25.26 -1.46
N LEU A 128 11.89 24.94 -0.87
CA LEU A 128 12.30 23.53 -0.65
C LEU A 128 11.29 22.80 0.24
N GLN A 129 10.67 23.48 1.20
CA GLN A 129 9.63 22.91 2.06
C GLN A 129 8.37 22.53 1.27
N GLU A 130 7.98 23.31 0.28
CA GLU A 130 6.88 22.95 -0.61
C GLU A 130 7.24 21.74 -1.45
N CYS A 131 8.45 21.68 -2.02
CA CYS A 131 8.94 20.52 -2.74
C CYS A 131 8.96 19.27 -1.84
N GLN A 132 9.36 19.40 -0.57
CA GLN A 132 9.30 18.32 0.41
C GLN A 132 7.86 17.82 0.64
N LYS A 133 6.90 18.73 0.86
CA LYS A 133 5.48 18.36 1.01
C LYS A 133 4.94 17.63 -0.23
N MET A 134 5.29 18.13 -1.40
CA MET A 134 4.93 17.49 -2.68
C MET A 134 5.55 16.09 -2.79
N ALA A 135 6.81 15.91 -2.38
CA ALA A 135 7.50 14.62 -2.39
C ALA A 135 6.85 13.60 -1.44
N ILE A 136 6.42 14.04 -0.24
CA ILE A 136 5.69 13.19 0.71
C ILE A 136 4.39 12.70 0.07
N GLN A 137 3.60 13.60 -0.51
CA GLN A 137 2.34 13.25 -1.17
C GLN A 137 2.56 12.34 -2.39
N ALA A 138 3.65 12.56 -3.13
CA ALA A 138 4.01 11.71 -4.25
C ALA A 138 4.39 10.30 -3.76
N LEU A 139 5.17 10.20 -2.68
CA LEU A 139 5.53 8.91 -2.09
C LEU A 139 4.29 8.16 -1.58
N ASP A 140 3.38 8.85 -0.89
CA ASP A 140 2.13 8.25 -0.40
C ASP A 140 1.29 7.71 -1.57
N MET A 141 1.24 8.45 -2.68
CA MET A 141 0.57 7.99 -3.91
C MET A 141 1.28 6.78 -4.54
N ALA A 142 2.62 6.74 -4.55
CA ALA A 142 3.37 5.60 -5.05
C ALA A 142 3.12 4.35 -4.19
N LEU A 143 3.17 4.50 -2.87
CA LEU A 143 2.92 3.42 -1.91
C LEU A 143 1.46 2.93 -1.96
N GLY A 144 0.48 3.87 -2.03
CA GLY A 144 -0.94 3.53 -2.17
C GLY A 144 -1.28 2.80 -3.47
N ARG A 145 -0.42 2.87 -4.50
CA ARG A 145 -0.55 2.13 -5.76
C ARG A 145 0.22 0.80 -5.79
N GLY A 146 0.70 0.36 -4.63
CA GLY A 146 1.42 -0.92 -4.48
C GLY A 146 2.95 -0.81 -4.44
N GLY A 147 3.52 0.39 -4.36
CA GLY A 147 4.97 0.60 -4.32
C GLY A 147 5.68 0.27 -5.63
N ASP A 148 7.01 0.06 -5.55
CA ASP A 148 7.88 -0.31 -6.68
C ASP A 148 7.77 0.65 -7.88
N GLN A 149 7.61 1.94 -7.61
CA GLN A 149 7.40 2.98 -8.61
C GLN A 149 7.90 4.34 -8.13
N ALA A 150 8.12 5.25 -9.09
CA ALA A 150 8.34 6.66 -8.82
C ALA A 150 7.09 7.46 -9.15
N ALA A 151 6.69 8.34 -8.23
CA ALA A 151 5.68 9.36 -8.46
C ALA A 151 6.34 10.74 -8.41
N VAL A 152 6.08 11.57 -9.40
CA VAL A 152 6.56 12.94 -9.48
C VAL A 152 5.36 13.88 -9.36
N ARG A 153 5.38 14.77 -8.38
CA ARG A 153 4.40 15.82 -8.21
C ARG A 153 4.99 17.16 -8.61
N SER A 154 4.27 17.86 -9.47
CA SER A 154 4.54 19.24 -9.87
C SER A 154 3.25 20.08 -9.72
N GLU A 155 3.30 21.35 -10.11
CA GLU A 155 2.09 22.20 -10.20
C GLU A 155 1.07 21.68 -11.22
N GLU A 156 1.51 20.92 -12.23
CA GLU A 156 0.67 20.33 -13.28
C GLU A 156 -0.05 19.04 -12.82
N GLY A 157 0.35 18.45 -11.69
CA GLY A 157 -0.24 17.22 -11.17
C GLY A 157 0.77 16.12 -10.89
N PHE A 158 0.33 14.86 -11.01
CA PHE A 158 1.14 13.67 -10.76
C PHE A 158 1.50 12.96 -12.06
N ALA A 159 2.77 12.54 -12.16
CA ALA A 159 3.26 11.60 -13.16
C ALA A 159 3.83 10.36 -12.47
N PHE A 160 3.60 9.16 -13.03
CA PHE A 160 4.02 7.89 -12.47
C PHE A 160 4.95 7.14 -13.41
N PHE A 161 6.00 6.52 -12.86
CA PHE A 161 7.04 5.79 -13.57
C PHE A 161 7.33 4.47 -12.85
N GLY A 162 7.49 3.39 -13.58
CA GLY A 162 7.58 2.05 -13.01
C GLY A 162 6.19 1.49 -12.65
N GLY A 163 6.11 0.64 -11.64
CA GLY A 163 4.83 0.11 -11.15
C GLY A 163 4.22 -0.99 -12.02
N VAL A 164 4.97 -1.58 -12.94
CA VAL A 164 4.57 -2.76 -13.72
C VAL A 164 5.44 -3.94 -13.32
N SER A 165 5.46 -4.24 -12.04
CA SER A 165 6.02 -5.50 -11.57
C SER A 165 4.99 -6.60 -11.80
N ARG A 166 4.98 -7.17 -13.00
CA ARG A 166 4.24 -8.43 -13.30
C ARG A 166 4.60 -9.56 -12.32
N SER A 167 5.70 -9.43 -11.59
CA SER A 167 6.15 -10.39 -10.58
C SER A 167 5.42 -10.22 -9.24
N VAL A 168 5.14 -8.99 -8.80
CA VAL A 168 4.37 -8.71 -7.57
C VAL A 168 2.91 -9.11 -7.80
N GLU A 169 2.31 -8.73 -8.91
CA GLU A 169 0.94 -9.12 -9.26
C GLU A 169 0.81 -10.66 -9.40
N LYS A 170 1.80 -11.35 -9.97
CA LYS A 170 1.82 -12.80 -10.06
C LYS A 170 1.99 -13.49 -8.70
N ARG A 171 2.82 -12.93 -7.79
CA ARG A 171 2.99 -13.44 -6.42
C ARG A 171 1.75 -13.19 -5.58
N SER A 172 1.13 -12.01 -5.67
CA SER A 172 -0.13 -11.70 -4.98
C SER A 172 -1.22 -12.70 -5.36
N LYS A 173 -1.49 -12.91 -6.64
CA LYS A 173 -2.52 -13.87 -7.11
C LYS A 173 -2.26 -15.31 -6.68
N VAL A 174 -1.01 -15.77 -6.68
CA VAL A 174 -0.67 -17.12 -6.18
C VAL A 174 -0.91 -17.21 -4.68
N LYS A 175 -0.52 -16.18 -3.92
CA LYS A 175 -0.71 -16.12 -2.47
C LYS A 175 -2.20 -16.06 -2.13
N SER A 176 -2.98 -15.19 -2.80
CA SER A 176 -4.44 -15.09 -2.63
C SER A 176 -5.14 -16.43 -2.90
N ARG A 177 -4.71 -17.18 -3.92
CA ARG A 177 -5.24 -18.51 -4.21
C ARG A 177 -4.92 -19.53 -3.13
N ILE A 178 -3.69 -19.53 -2.61
CA ILE A 178 -3.29 -20.43 -1.50
C ILE A 178 -4.08 -20.09 -0.24
N VAL A 179 -4.18 -18.80 0.10
CA VAL A 179 -4.95 -18.34 1.26
C VAL A 179 -6.43 -18.68 1.11
N ALA A 180 -7.02 -18.48 -0.07
CA ALA A 180 -8.43 -18.82 -0.34
C ALA A 180 -8.70 -20.32 -0.12
N ALA A 181 -7.80 -21.20 -0.57
CA ALA A 181 -7.92 -22.64 -0.35
C ALA A 181 -7.82 -22.98 1.16
N ALA A 182 -6.80 -22.48 1.84
CA ALA A 182 -6.60 -22.73 3.26
C ALA A 182 -7.73 -22.15 4.14
N LEU A 183 -8.21 -20.93 3.84
CA LEU A 183 -9.35 -20.32 4.52
C LEU A 183 -10.63 -21.15 4.28
N SER A 184 -10.87 -21.59 3.05
CA SER A 184 -12.01 -22.45 2.72
C SER A 184 -12.01 -23.73 3.53
N ASP A 185 -10.86 -24.37 3.71
CA ASP A 185 -10.73 -25.59 4.49
C ASP A 185 -10.97 -25.33 6.00
N LEU A 186 -10.45 -24.23 6.56
CA LEU A 186 -10.71 -23.86 7.95
C LEU A 186 -12.20 -23.55 8.18
N VAL A 187 -12.84 -22.80 7.29
CA VAL A 187 -14.28 -22.51 7.35
C VAL A 187 -15.10 -23.79 7.32
N ARG A 188 -14.77 -24.76 6.43
CA ARG A 188 -15.47 -26.05 6.36
C ARG A 188 -15.33 -26.89 7.63
N GLN A 189 -14.16 -26.85 8.28
CA GLN A 189 -13.86 -27.63 9.49
C GLN A 189 -14.42 -26.99 10.78
N SER A 190 -14.70 -25.69 10.76
CA SER A 190 -15.26 -24.99 11.93
C SER A 190 -16.74 -25.30 12.15
N ASP A 191 -17.20 -25.20 13.40
CA ASP A 191 -18.63 -25.29 13.78
C ASP A 191 -19.34 -23.98 13.42
N SER A 192 -18.70 -22.86 13.73
CA SER A 192 -19.18 -21.51 13.50
C SER A 192 -18.01 -20.57 13.17
N VAL A 193 -18.29 -19.44 12.59
CA VAL A 193 -17.29 -18.42 12.25
C VAL A 193 -17.69 -17.08 12.84
N LEU A 194 -16.80 -16.46 13.58
CA LEU A 194 -16.90 -15.07 14.01
C LEU A 194 -15.96 -14.22 13.17
N ILE A 195 -16.45 -13.06 12.74
CA ILE A 195 -15.70 -12.13 11.92
C ILE A 195 -15.62 -10.80 12.66
N MET A 196 -14.44 -10.25 12.85
CA MET A 196 -14.26 -9.06 13.66
C MET A 196 -13.20 -8.14 13.07
N GLY A 197 -13.49 -6.85 13.04
CA GLY A 197 -12.54 -5.80 12.68
C GLY A 197 -11.98 -5.08 13.91
N HIS A 198 -11.53 -3.84 13.69
CA HIS A 198 -11.13 -2.96 14.78
C HIS A 198 -12.33 -2.23 15.40
N LYS A 199 -12.21 -1.78 16.65
CA LYS A 199 -13.17 -0.87 17.30
C LYS A 199 -13.32 0.42 16.49
N ASN A 200 -14.51 1.02 16.51
CA ASN A 200 -14.88 2.13 15.64
C ASN A 200 -14.67 1.77 14.15
N SER A 201 -15.05 0.54 13.78
CA SER A 201 -14.83 -0.02 12.45
C SER A 201 -15.29 0.94 11.35
N ASP A 202 -14.45 1.12 10.33
CA ASP A 202 -14.75 1.95 9.17
C ASP A 202 -15.31 1.13 8.00
N LEU A 203 -15.41 1.75 6.83
CA LEU A 203 -15.94 1.10 5.63
C LEU A 203 -15.08 -0.06 5.14
N ASP A 204 -13.76 -0.02 5.36
CA ASP A 204 -12.86 -1.10 4.96
C ASP A 204 -13.02 -2.31 5.87
N ALA A 205 -13.00 -2.10 7.19
CA ALA A 205 -13.21 -3.17 8.16
C ALA A 205 -14.58 -3.86 7.98
N VAL A 206 -15.66 -3.09 7.83
CA VAL A 206 -17.02 -3.64 7.66
C VAL A 206 -17.17 -4.31 6.29
N GLY A 207 -16.67 -3.69 5.21
CA GLY A 207 -16.71 -4.26 3.87
C GLY A 207 -15.92 -5.57 3.76
N ALA A 208 -14.72 -5.63 4.36
CA ALA A 208 -13.93 -6.85 4.42
C ALA A 208 -14.63 -7.94 5.24
N ALA A 209 -15.30 -7.58 6.35
CA ALA A 209 -16.08 -8.51 7.16
C ALA A 209 -17.26 -9.10 6.37
N ILE A 210 -17.97 -8.28 5.58
CA ILE A 210 -19.04 -8.75 4.68
C ILE A 210 -18.48 -9.72 3.63
N GLY A 211 -17.30 -9.43 3.09
CA GLY A 211 -16.61 -10.34 2.17
C GLY A 211 -16.31 -11.69 2.81
N ALA A 212 -15.82 -11.73 4.06
CA ALA A 212 -15.59 -12.95 4.82
C ALA A 212 -16.89 -13.71 5.13
N LEU A 213 -17.96 -12.98 5.50
CA LEU A 213 -19.30 -13.56 5.69
C LEU A 213 -19.80 -14.26 4.41
N ARG A 214 -19.54 -13.66 3.24
CA ARG A 214 -19.91 -14.28 1.96
C ARG A 214 -19.20 -15.61 1.76
N ILE A 215 -17.93 -15.75 2.15
CA ILE A 215 -17.21 -17.04 2.11
C ILE A 215 -17.91 -18.08 2.99
N CYS A 216 -18.27 -17.72 4.22
CA CYS A 216 -18.97 -18.62 5.13
C CYS A 216 -20.30 -19.10 4.54
N ARG A 217 -21.05 -18.20 3.90
CA ARG A 217 -22.34 -18.53 3.25
C ARG A 217 -22.17 -19.47 2.04
N ILE A 218 -21.08 -19.35 1.26
CA ILE A 218 -20.78 -20.29 0.17
C ILE A 218 -20.67 -21.72 0.69
N PHE A 219 -20.15 -21.90 1.90
CA PHE A 219 -20.01 -23.21 2.54
C PHE A 219 -21.14 -23.57 3.52
N ASN A 220 -22.23 -22.80 3.54
CA ASN A 220 -23.37 -22.97 4.45
C ASN A 220 -22.94 -23.06 5.93
N LYS A 221 -21.95 -22.25 6.33
CA LYS A 221 -21.48 -22.19 7.73
C LYS A 221 -22.16 -21.06 8.48
N PRO A 222 -22.64 -21.33 9.72
CA PRO A 222 -23.10 -20.27 10.60
C PRO A 222 -21.97 -19.25 10.84
N ALA A 223 -22.25 -17.98 10.64
CA ALA A 223 -21.28 -16.93 10.82
C ALA A 223 -21.93 -15.63 11.27
N ALA A 224 -21.18 -14.84 12.06
CA ALA A 224 -21.62 -13.53 12.50
C ALA A 224 -20.46 -12.52 12.44
N ILE A 225 -20.79 -11.28 12.10
CA ILE A 225 -19.90 -10.13 12.17
C ILE A 225 -20.07 -9.51 13.55
N VAL A 226 -18.98 -9.54 14.32
CA VAL A 226 -18.94 -8.99 15.68
C VAL A 226 -18.64 -7.51 15.61
N VAL A 227 -19.62 -6.68 15.88
CA VAL A 227 -19.48 -5.23 15.78
C VAL A 227 -20.48 -4.50 16.69
N LYS A 228 -20.02 -3.44 17.34
CA LYS A 228 -20.88 -2.48 18.04
C LYS A 228 -21.34 -1.41 17.05
N LYS A 229 -22.46 -1.66 16.41
CA LYS A 229 -23.00 -0.83 15.33
C LYS A 229 -22.95 0.68 15.61
N LYS A 230 -23.38 1.12 16.81
CA LYS A 230 -23.43 2.54 17.19
C LYS A 230 -22.05 3.20 17.36
N GLU A 231 -21.01 2.40 17.57
CA GLU A 231 -19.63 2.88 17.69
C GLU A 231 -18.88 2.82 16.35
N SER A 232 -19.47 2.16 15.33
CA SER A 232 -18.89 2.03 14.00
C SER A 232 -19.00 3.32 13.19
N LEU A 233 -17.92 3.69 12.49
CA LEU A 233 -17.91 4.78 11.51
C LEU A 233 -18.64 4.39 10.22
N ALA A 234 -18.90 3.10 10.02
CA ALA A 234 -19.65 2.54 8.89
C ALA A 234 -21.11 2.19 9.26
N GLU A 235 -21.72 2.84 10.25
CA GLU A 235 -23.10 2.57 10.70
C GLU A 235 -24.11 2.58 9.53
N ASN A 236 -23.97 3.53 8.59
CA ASN A 236 -24.83 3.61 7.40
C ASN A 236 -24.76 2.35 6.52
N LEU A 237 -23.55 1.81 6.31
CA LEU A 237 -23.36 0.56 5.54
C LEU A 237 -24.01 -0.62 6.26
N ILE A 238 -23.85 -0.71 7.58
CA ILE A 238 -24.48 -1.74 8.40
C ILE A 238 -26.01 -1.63 8.32
N ASP A 239 -26.58 -0.43 8.34
CA ASP A 239 -28.02 -0.19 8.20
C ASP A 239 -28.54 -0.66 6.82
N GLU A 240 -27.83 -0.36 5.76
CA GLU A 240 -28.18 -0.83 4.42
C GLU A 240 -28.13 -2.37 4.33
N MET A 241 -27.15 -3.01 4.93
CA MET A 241 -27.05 -4.46 4.99
C MET A 241 -28.19 -5.07 5.81
N ILE A 242 -28.56 -4.48 6.94
CA ILE A 242 -29.71 -4.90 7.76
C ILE A 242 -30.99 -4.78 6.94
N ALA A 243 -31.21 -3.67 6.25
CA ALA A 243 -32.35 -3.46 5.36
C ALA A 243 -32.40 -4.46 4.19
N ALA A 244 -31.24 -4.94 3.73
CA ALA A 244 -31.10 -5.98 2.72
C ALA A 244 -31.32 -7.43 3.26
N GLY A 245 -31.66 -7.59 4.54
CA GLY A 245 -31.96 -8.89 5.15
C GLY A 245 -30.80 -9.58 5.86
N TYR A 246 -29.71 -8.86 6.15
CA TYR A 246 -28.51 -9.38 6.84
C TYR A 246 -28.48 -9.00 8.33
N GLY A 247 -29.63 -8.63 8.94
CA GLY A 247 -29.67 -8.13 10.31
C GLY A 247 -29.19 -9.12 11.36
N GLU A 248 -29.46 -10.41 11.16
CA GLU A 248 -29.05 -11.47 12.08
C GLU A 248 -27.54 -11.79 12.03
N ASP A 249 -26.84 -11.26 11.02
CA ASP A 249 -25.40 -11.50 10.87
C ASP A 249 -24.53 -10.48 11.62
N PHE A 250 -25.11 -9.35 12.10
CA PHE A 250 -24.38 -8.31 12.83
C PHE A 250 -24.74 -8.39 14.32
N LEU A 251 -23.82 -8.90 15.12
CA LEU A 251 -24.04 -9.12 16.55
C LEU A 251 -23.02 -8.33 17.39
N PRO A 252 -23.46 -7.77 18.52
CA PRO A 252 -22.52 -7.17 19.47
C PRO A 252 -21.69 -8.27 20.17
N PRO A 253 -20.49 -7.94 20.68
CA PRO A 253 -19.60 -8.93 21.33
C PRO A 253 -20.25 -9.74 22.43
N GLU A 254 -21.14 -9.13 23.19
CA GLU A 254 -21.81 -9.72 24.36
C GLU A 254 -22.72 -10.89 23.98
N GLU A 255 -23.29 -10.87 22.77
CA GLU A 255 -24.21 -11.92 22.29
C GLU A 255 -23.50 -13.15 21.76
N VAL A 256 -22.19 -13.03 21.39
CA VAL A 256 -21.46 -14.14 20.77
C VAL A 256 -20.53 -14.89 21.74
N ILE A 257 -20.16 -14.31 22.87
CA ILE A 257 -19.18 -14.86 23.81
C ILE A 257 -19.59 -16.26 24.28
N ASP A 258 -20.82 -16.47 24.68
CA ASP A 258 -21.32 -17.74 25.22
C ASP A 258 -21.46 -18.81 24.13
N SER A 259 -21.44 -18.45 22.86
CA SER A 259 -21.55 -19.36 21.71
C SER A 259 -20.19 -19.88 21.22
N ILE A 260 -19.08 -19.38 21.78
CA ILE A 260 -17.73 -19.76 21.33
C ILE A 260 -17.40 -21.18 21.76
N THR A 261 -17.05 -22.03 20.81
CA THR A 261 -16.57 -23.40 21.03
C THR A 261 -15.08 -23.53 20.69
N PRO A 262 -14.43 -24.64 21.06
CA PRO A 262 -13.06 -24.88 20.64
C PRO A 262 -12.86 -24.97 19.12
N GLN A 263 -13.92 -25.20 18.34
CA GLN A 263 -13.95 -25.28 16.89
C GLN A 263 -14.43 -23.99 16.22
N THR A 264 -14.76 -22.95 17.00
CA THR A 264 -15.10 -21.64 16.44
C THR A 264 -13.88 -21.03 15.78
N LEU A 265 -14.03 -20.58 14.52
CA LEU A 265 -13.02 -19.85 13.78
C LEU A 265 -13.26 -18.34 13.94
N LEU A 266 -12.24 -17.60 14.32
CA LEU A 266 -12.26 -16.14 14.33
C LEU A 266 -11.47 -15.61 13.12
N ILE A 267 -12.14 -14.86 12.27
CA ILE A 267 -11.51 -14.12 11.17
C ILE A 267 -11.38 -12.65 11.59
N ILE A 268 -10.15 -12.20 11.74
CA ILE A 268 -9.83 -10.81 12.04
C ILE A 268 -9.51 -10.11 10.72
N VAL A 269 -10.19 -8.99 10.46
CA VAL A 269 -10.00 -8.18 9.26
C VAL A 269 -9.59 -6.75 9.64
N ASP A 270 -8.75 -6.16 8.80
CA ASP A 270 -8.39 -4.74 8.83
C ASP A 270 -7.70 -4.25 10.12
N THR A 271 -7.12 -5.15 10.87
CA THR A 271 -6.23 -4.85 11.98
C THR A 271 -5.42 -6.07 12.41
N HIS A 272 -4.20 -5.85 12.84
CA HIS A 272 -3.33 -6.90 13.39
C HIS A 272 -2.95 -6.65 14.86
N LEU A 273 -3.56 -5.64 15.49
CA LEU A 273 -3.20 -5.20 16.84
C LEU A 273 -4.26 -5.60 17.87
N PRO A 274 -3.94 -6.43 18.89
CA PRO A 274 -4.92 -6.93 19.85
C PRO A 274 -5.68 -5.84 20.61
N TYR A 275 -5.06 -4.66 20.83
CA TYR A 275 -5.69 -3.56 21.56
C TYR A 275 -6.65 -2.72 20.71
N LEU A 276 -6.62 -2.88 19.38
CA LEU A 276 -7.56 -2.23 18.46
C LEU A 276 -8.78 -3.08 18.15
N LEU A 277 -8.76 -4.38 18.45
CA LEU A 277 -9.87 -5.28 18.17
C LEU A 277 -11.19 -4.77 18.76
N GLU A 278 -12.30 -5.02 18.07
CA GLU A 278 -13.65 -4.72 18.55
C GLU A 278 -13.89 -5.36 19.93
N SER A 279 -13.45 -6.61 20.12
CA SER A 279 -13.50 -7.29 21.41
C SER A 279 -12.25 -8.15 21.65
N ARG A 280 -11.48 -7.78 22.68
CA ARG A 280 -10.36 -8.65 23.14
C ARG A 280 -10.86 -9.91 23.82
N GLU A 281 -12.04 -9.89 24.41
CA GLU A 281 -12.62 -11.04 25.08
C GLU A 281 -12.99 -12.13 24.08
N VAL A 282 -13.65 -11.78 22.97
CA VAL A 282 -13.92 -12.70 21.86
C VAL A 282 -12.63 -13.30 21.33
N TYR A 283 -11.60 -12.47 21.08
CA TYR A 283 -10.29 -12.93 20.63
C TYR A 283 -9.63 -13.92 21.59
N ASN A 284 -9.65 -13.63 22.90
CA ASN A 284 -9.00 -14.48 23.91
C ASN A 284 -9.70 -15.83 24.08
N ASN A 285 -10.99 -15.93 23.76
CA ASN A 285 -11.77 -17.17 23.84
C ASN A 285 -11.67 -18.03 22.58
N CYS A 286 -11.24 -17.47 21.43
CA CYS A 286 -11.07 -18.21 20.18
C CYS A 286 -9.65 -18.80 20.07
N LYS A 287 -9.57 -20.10 19.76
CA LYS A 287 -8.29 -20.79 19.56
C LYS A 287 -7.80 -20.72 18.10
N ASN A 288 -8.72 -20.75 17.15
CA ASN A 288 -8.41 -20.73 15.73
C ASN A 288 -8.62 -19.30 15.20
N VAL A 289 -7.54 -18.64 14.83
CA VAL A 289 -7.56 -17.24 14.39
C VAL A 289 -6.98 -17.14 12.98
N VAL A 290 -7.68 -16.44 12.11
CA VAL A 290 -7.20 -16.01 10.79
C VAL A 290 -7.08 -14.50 10.81
N LEU A 291 -5.99 -13.97 10.28
CA LEU A 291 -5.70 -12.54 10.18
C LEU A 291 -5.58 -12.13 8.72
N ILE A 292 -6.38 -11.14 8.31
CA ILE A 292 -6.34 -10.53 6.97
C ILE A 292 -6.25 -9.02 7.14
N ASP A 293 -5.10 -8.42 6.75
CA ASP A 293 -4.83 -7.02 7.03
C ASP A 293 -3.86 -6.42 6.01
N HIS A 294 -4.01 -5.12 5.73
CA HIS A 294 -3.15 -4.37 4.83
C HIS A 294 -2.30 -3.30 5.54
N HIS A 295 -2.50 -3.07 6.82
CA HIS A 295 -1.75 -2.08 7.57
C HIS A 295 -0.28 -2.48 7.76
N ARG A 296 0.62 -1.50 7.88
CA ARG A 296 2.03 -1.76 8.20
C ARG A 296 2.16 -2.44 9.55
N LYS A 297 2.93 -3.52 9.63
CA LYS A 297 3.14 -4.25 10.89
C LYS A 297 3.78 -3.35 11.95
N CYS A 298 3.16 -3.35 13.12
CA CYS A 298 3.63 -2.67 14.31
C CYS A 298 4.11 -3.69 15.36
N VAL A 299 4.85 -3.21 16.36
CA VAL A 299 5.25 -4.04 17.52
C VAL A 299 4.00 -4.46 18.29
N GLY A 300 3.94 -5.74 18.72
CA GLY A 300 2.80 -6.29 19.49
C GLY A 300 1.64 -6.76 18.62
N PHE A 301 1.91 -7.15 17.37
CA PHE A 301 0.92 -7.74 16.48
C PHE A 301 0.50 -9.17 16.91
N ILE A 302 -0.65 -9.62 16.41
CA ILE A 302 -1.15 -10.99 16.58
C ILE A 302 -0.22 -11.96 15.83
N ASP A 303 0.50 -12.82 16.56
CA ASP A 303 1.50 -13.74 16.02
C ASP A 303 1.06 -15.23 16.06
N ASN A 304 -0.05 -15.53 16.73
CA ASN A 304 -0.57 -16.87 16.92
C ASN A 304 -1.69 -17.26 15.93
N ALA A 305 -1.90 -16.47 14.87
CA ALA A 305 -2.90 -16.78 13.85
C ALA A 305 -2.49 -17.99 13.00
N VAL A 306 -3.43 -18.92 12.76
CA VAL A 306 -3.23 -20.10 11.88
C VAL A 306 -2.96 -19.70 10.43
N ILE A 307 -3.64 -18.64 9.97
CA ILE A 307 -3.38 -18.00 8.68
C ILE A 307 -3.15 -16.52 8.95
N THR A 308 -2.06 -15.98 8.41
CA THR A 308 -1.80 -14.54 8.34
C THR A 308 -1.67 -14.15 6.88
N TYR A 309 -2.67 -13.45 6.37
CA TYR A 309 -2.64 -12.80 5.06
C TYR A 309 -2.49 -11.30 5.25
N HIS A 310 -1.25 -10.87 5.22
CA HIS A 310 -0.87 -9.50 5.48
C HIS A 310 -0.12 -8.95 4.27
N GLU A 311 -0.73 -7.94 3.60
CA GLU A 311 -0.20 -7.32 2.38
C GLU A 311 -0.24 -5.78 2.51
N PRO A 312 0.82 -5.17 3.04
CA PRO A 312 0.86 -3.72 3.27
C PRO A 312 0.90 -2.88 1.98
N TYR A 313 0.93 -3.53 0.82
CA TYR A 313 0.87 -2.88 -0.49
C TYR A 313 -0.52 -2.89 -1.11
N ALA A 314 -1.47 -3.62 -0.54
CA ALA A 314 -2.87 -3.54 -0.93
C ALA A 314 -3.45 -2.18 -0.54
N SER A 315 -4.37 -1.65 -1.35
CA SER A 315 -5.00 -0.37 -1.06
C SER A 315 -5.96 -0.45 0.13
N SER A 316 -6.50 -1.65 0.38
CA SER A 316 -7.47 -1.91 1.44
C SER A 316 -7.57 -3.40 1.76
N THR A 317 -8.10 -3.75 2.92
CA THR A 317 -8.46 -5.12 3.28
C THR A 317 -9.63 -5.63 2.43
N CYS A 318 -10.53 -4.76 1.98
CA CYS A 318 -11.57 -5.08 1.00
C CYS A 318 -11.00 -5.58 -0.33
N GLU A 319 -9.89 -5.00 -0.81
CA GLU A 319 -9.19 -5.48 -2.01
C GLU A 319 -8.70 -6.91 -1.80
N LEU A 320 -8.04 -7.20 -0.68
CA LEU A 320 -7.57 -8.54 -0.33
C LEU A 320 -8.71 -9.56 -0.27
N MET A 321 -9.82 -9.20 0.36
CA MET A 321 -11.02 -10.05 0.43
C MET A 321 -11.65 -10.28 -0.93
N SER A 322 -11.68 -9.27 -1.79
CA SER A 322 -12.20 -9.40 -3.16
C SER A 322 -11.34 -10.35 -4.00
N GLU A 323 -10.03 -10.32 -3.84
CA GLU A 323 -9.12 -11.28 -4.49
C GLU A 323 -9.34 -12.71 -3.97
N ILE A 324 -9.44 -12.90 -2.65
CA ILE A 324 -9.71 -14.22 -2.05
C ILE A 324 -11.01 -14.80 -2.60
N LEU A 325 -12.09 -14.00 -2.66
CA LEU A 325 -13.40 -14.41 -3.14
C LEU A 325 -13.39 -14.94 -4.58
N GLN A 326 -12.50 -14.44 -5.44
CA GLN A 326 -12.38 -14.94 -6.83
C GLN A 326 -11.91 -16.40 -6.89
N TYR A 327 -11.23 -16.90 -5.85
CA TYR A 327 -10.68 -18.25 -5.81
C TYR A 327 -11.47 -19.20 -4.91
N VAL A 328 -12.42 -18.69 -4.11
CA VAL A 328 -13.29 -19.51 -3.27
C VAL A 328 -14.30 -20.24 -4.13
N GLY A 329 -14.37 -21.57 -4.00
CA GLY A 329 -15.29 -22.43 -4.80
C GLY A 329 -14.78 -22.82 -6.19
N ALA A 330 -13.69 -22.22 -6.70
CA ALA A 330 -13.12 -22.58 -7.99
C ALA A 330 -12.59 -24.04 -8.04
N SER A 331 -12.18 -24.58 -6.89
CA SER A 331 -11.73 -25.97 -6.76
C SER A 331 -12.87 -26.99 -6.79
N ASP A 332 -14.10 -26.60 -6.48
CA ASP A 332 -15.26 -27.50 -6.48
C ASP A 332 -15.90 -27.62 -7.87
N GLN A 333 -15.78 -26.60 -8.72
CA GLN A 333 -16.22 -26.68 -10.13
C GLN A 333 -15.33 -27.61 -10.99
N GLN A 334 -14.06 -27.79 -10.62
CA GLN A 334 -13.16 -28.74 -11.32
C GLN A 334 -13.34 -30.19 -10.88
N LYS A 335 -14.08 -30.47 -9.81
CA LYS A 335 -14.40 -31.86 -9.38
C LYS A 335 -15.73 -32.36 -9.93
N LEU A 336 -16.47 -31.53 -10.64
CA LEU A 336 -17.77 -31.86 -11.25
C LEU A 336 -17.74 -31.99 -12.78
N THR A 337 -16.56 -31.96 -13.39
CA THR A 337 -16.27 -32.36 -14.76
C THR A 337 -15.26 -33.49 -14.75
#